data_b122e2f9ef76751b3d9d9cf4cfa0272c
#
_entry.id   b122e2f9ef76751b3d9d9cf4cfa0272c
#
_cell.length_a   1.000
_cell.length_b   1.000
_cell.length_c   1.000
_cell.angle_alpha   90.00
_cell.angle_beta   90.00
_cell.angle_gamma   90.00
#
_symmetry.space_group_name_H-M   'P 1'
#
loop_
_entity.id
_entity.type
_entity.pdbx_description
1 polymer ?
#
loop_
_entity_poly.entity_id
_entity_poly.type
_entity_poly.pdbx_seq_one_letter_code
_entity_poly.pdbx_strand_id
1 'polypeptide(L)'
;METPLKPLQLSLELRGITKKFPGIVANDSVDFDLSEGEIHTILGENGAGKSTLMSMIAGLFPADEGEMRVFGEKVNFTNPRQAIEKSIGMVFQHFMLVKNHTVAENIILGQPGVVRLNLKEVHQQIREISERY
;
A
#
# COMPACT_ATOMS: atom_id res chain seq x y z
N MET A 1 25.73 -30.94 -2.02
CA MET A 1 25.78 -29.66 -2.81
C MET A 1 24.69 -28.77 -2.26
N GLU A 2 25.06 -27.83 -1.39
CA GLU A 2 24.13 -26.81 -0.92
C GLU A 2 23.94 -25.82 -2.07
N THR A 3 22.71 -25.65 -2.53
CA THR A 3 22.34 -24.59 -3.48
C THR A 3 22.59 -23.26 -2.76
N PRO A 4 23.43 -22.37 -3.28
CA PRO A 4 23.65 -21.07 -2.65
C PRO A 4 22.29 -20.36 -2.56
N LEU A 5 21.90 -19.98 -1.34
CA LEU A 5 20.69 -19.19 -1.09
C LEU A 5 20.82 -17.90 -1.92
N LYS A 6 19.89 -17.70 -2.86
CA LYS A 6 19.77 -16.46 -3.60
C LYS A 6 19.66 -15.32 -2.57
N PRO A 7 20.45 -14.24 -2.67
CA PRO A 7 20.29 -13.12 -1.74
C PRO A 7 18.82 -12.67 -1.77
N LEU A 8 18.21 -12.58 -0.58
CA LEU A 8 16.83 -12.12 -0.44
C LEU A 8 16.74 -10.72 -1.04
N GLN A 9 15.97 -10.59 -2.10
CA GLN A 9 15.72 -9.28 -2.70
C GLN A 9 14.74 -8.53 -1.81
N LEU A 10 15.10 -7.33 -1.38
CA LEU A 10 14.20 -6.48 -0.60
C LEU A 10 13.10 -5.92 -1.51
N SER A 11 11.86 -6.16 -1.14
CA SER A 11 10.68 -5.61 -1.81
C SER A 11 10.44 -4.18 -1.40
N LEU A 12 10.72 -3.86 -0.13
CA LEU A 12 10.55 -2.52 0.44
C LEU A 12 11.70 -2.22 1.41
N GLU A 13 12.26 -1.04 1.30
CA GLU A 13 13.24 -0.50 2.25
C GLU A 13 12.83 0.90 2.67
N LEU A 14 12.88 1.14 3.96
CA LEU A 14 12.70 2.45 4.57
C LEU A 14 13.97 2.78 5.36
N ARG A 15 14.50 3.98 5.20
CA ARG A 15 15.69 4.45 5.90
C ARG A 15 15.45 5.85 6.47
N GLY A 16 15.52 5.97 7.79
CA GLY A 16 15.36 7.24 8.50
C GLY A 16 14.01 7.91 8.29
N ILE A 17 12.94 7.15 8.05
CA ILE A 17 11.63 7.71 7.75
C ILE A 17 11.09 8.47 8.94
N THR A 18 10.85 9.77 8.74
CA THR A 18 10.32 10.67 9.75
C THR A 18 9.04 11.33 9.27
N LYS A 19 8.03 11.39 10.14
CA LYS A 19 6.77 12.09 9.90
C LYS A 19 6.37 12.93 11.11
N LYS A 20 6.19 14.22 10.85
CA LYS A 20 5.80 15.21 11.85
C LYS A 20 4.41 15.76 11.53
N PHE A 21 3.57 15.88 12.53
CA PHE A 21 2.32 16.61 12.48
C PHE A 21 2.36 17.74 13.51
N PRO A 22 1.48 18.76 13.44
CA PRO A 22 1.46 19.83 14.44
C PRO A 22 1.40 19.27 15.87
N GLY A 23 2.45 19.51 16.65
CA GLY A 23 2.57 19.09 18.05
C GLY A 23 2.99 17.65 18.31
N ILE A 24 3.24 16.82 17.27
CA ILE A 24 3.65 15.42 17.46
C ILE A 24 4.60 14.95 16.35
N VAL A 25 5.61 14.16 16.74
CA VAL A 25 6.41 13.35 15.82
C VAL A 25 5.80 11.95 15.79
N ALA A 26 5.12 11.59 14.71
CA ALA A 26 4.43 10.31 14.60
C ALA A 26 5.38 9.15 14.26
N ASN A 27 6.40 9.40 13.46
CA ASN A 27 7.50 8.49 13.16
C ASN A 27 8.79 9.29 13.26
N ASP A 28 9.81 8.73 13.90
CA ASP A 28 11.10 9.38 14.10
C ASP A 28 12.22 8.43 13.66
N SER A 29 12.83 8.74 12.52
CA SER A 29 13.97 8.02 11.94
C SER A 29 13.77 6.50 11.87
N VAL A 30 12.62 6.06 11.36
CA VAL A 30 12.24 4.64 11.29
C VAL A 30 12.96 3.96 10.13
N ASP A 31 13.65 2.87 10.44
CA ASP A 31 14.18 1.91 9.47
C ASP A 31 13.30 0.67 9.42
N PHE A 32 13.05 0.16 8.22
CA PHE A 32 12.24 -1.04 8.01
C PHE A 32 12.63 -1.73 6.71
N ASP A 33 12.72 -3.04 6.73
CA ASP A 33 12.99 -3.88 5.57
C ASP A 33 11.92 -4.95 5.42
N LEU A 34 11.53 -5.22 4.18
CA LEU A 34 10.63 -6.32 3.82
C LEU A 34 11.23 -7.08 2.64
N SER A 35 11.47 -8.36 2.83
CA SER A 35 11.97 -9.24 1.77
C SER A 35 10.85 -9.77 0.89
N GLU A 36 11.20 -10.17 -0.33
CA GLU A 36 10.25 -10.85 -1.23
C GLU A 36 9.75 -12.16 -0.61
N GLY A 37 8.42 -12.36 -0.60
CA GLY A 37 7.78 -13.54 -0.02
C GLY A 37 7.69 -13.54 1.51
N GLU A 38 8.13 -12.49 2.18
CA GLU A 38 8.07 -12.36 3.64
C GLU A 38 6.70 -11.85 4.11
N ILE A 39 6.25 -12.35 5.26
CA ILE A 39 5.15 -11.79 6.04
C ILE A 39 5.76 -11.10 7.26
N HIS A 40 5.71 -9.78 7.29
CA HIS A 40 6.27 -8.96 8.35
C HIS A 40 5.16 -8.32 9.20
N THR A 41 5.20 -8.52 10.52
CA THR A 41 4.21 -7.98 11.44
C THR A 41 4.80 -6.82 12.23
N ILE A 42 4.14 -5.66 12.20
CA ILE A 42 4.52 -4.49 12.99
C ILE A 42 3.67 -4.45 14.26
N LEU A 43 4.33 -4.60 15.41
CA LEU A 43 3.70 -4.54 16.73
C LEU A 43 3.98 -3.20 17.41
N GLY A 44 3.06 -2.78 18.26
CA GLY A 44 3.19 -1.55 19.05
C GLY A 44 1.85 -1.11 19.61
N GLU A 45 1.89 -0.22 20.60
CA GLU A 45 0.72 0.35 21.24
C GLU A 45 -0.12 1.23 20.31
N ASN A 46 -1.34 1.56 20.73
CA ASN A 46 -2.16 2.55 20.00
C ASN A 46 -1.45 3.90 20.03
N GLY A 47 -1.38 4.55 18.87
CA GLY A 47 -0.65 5.82 18.73
C GLY A 47 0.85 5.69 18.44
N ALA A 48 1.43 4.49 18.39
CA ALA A 48 2.86 4.26 18.10
C ALA A 48 3.29 4.55 16.64
N GLY A 49 2.47 5.22 15.83
CA GLY A 49 2.84 5.60 14.46
C GLY A 49 2.68 4.52 13.39
N LYS A 50 2.21 3.30 13.73
CA LYS A 50 2.07 2.18 12.77
C LYS A 50 1.22 2.55 11.55
N SER A 51 0.03 3.08 11.79
CA SER A 51 -0.89 3.49 10.70
C SER A 51 -0.31 4.64 9.88
N THR A 52 0.44 5.53 10.50
CA THR A 52 1.14 6.62 9.83
C THR A 52 2.21 6.08 8.88
N LEU A 53 3.02 5.12 9.34
CA LEU A 53 4.03 4.46 8.52
C LEU A 53 3.40 3.75 7.32
N MET A 54 2.34 2.94 7.55
CA MET A 54 1.61 2.27 6.47
C MET A 54 0.98 3.26 5.48
N SER A 55 0.47 4.38 5.96
CA SER A 55 -0.11 5.42 5.10
C SER A 55 0.93 6.10 4.20
N MET A 56 2.15 6.30 4.69
CA MET A 56 3.27 6.81 3.87
C MET A 56 3.66 5.79 2.79
N ILE A 57 3.78 4.50 3.14
CA ILE A 57 4.07 3.42 2.19
C ILE A 57 2.98 3.34 1.11
N ALA A 58 1.71 3.49 1.49
CA ALA A 58 0.58 3.50 0.56
C ALA A 58 0.41 4.80 -0.24
N GLY A 59 1.25 5.81 -0.01
CA GLY A 59 1.22 7.08 -0.75
C GLY A 59 0.09 8.03 -0.37
N LEU A 60 -0.53 7.88 0.81
CA LEU A 60 -1.57 8.80 1.28
C LEU A 60 -1.00 10.18 1.62
N PHE A 61 0.23 10.22 2.08
CA PHE A 61 1.04 11.44 2.26
C PHE A 61 2.54 11.08 2.28
N PRO A 62 3.42 12.02 1.89
CA PRO A 62 4.86 11.77 1.87
C PRO A 62 5.46 11.77 3.28
N ALA A 63 6.61 11.12 3.43
CA ALA A 63 7.50 11.33 4.57
C ALA A 63 8.06 12.76 4.53
N ASP A 64 8.41 13.30 5.69
CA ASP A 64 9.07 14.61 5.79
C ASP A 64 10.60 14.46 5.64
N GLU A 65 11.15 13.34 6.14
CA GLU A 65 12.57 12.99 6.04
C GLU A 65 12.74 11.50 5.78
N GLY A 66 13.91 11.10 5.29
CA GLY A 66 14.26 9.72 5.02
C GLY A 66 14.14 9.31 3.56
N GLU A 67 14.33 8.04 3.30
CA GLU A 67 14.29 7.47 1.96
C GLU A 67 13.48 6.17 1.94
N MET A 68 12.66 6.01 0.91
CA MET A 68 11.92 4.78 0.61
C MET A 68 12.41 4.20 -0.70
N ARG A 69 12.60 2.89 -0.74
CA ARG A 69 12.90 2.12 -1.95
C ARG A 69 11.92 0.97 -2.10
N VAL A 70 11.48 0.75 -3.33
CA VAL A 70 10.65 -0.39 -3.72
C VAL A 70 11.40 -1.16 -4.80
N PHE A 71 11.69 -2.44 -4.53
CA PHE A 71 12.56 -3.28 -5.38
C PHE A 71 13.90 -2.60 -5.73
N GLY A 72 14.51 -1.92 -4.74
CA GLY A 72 15.77 -1.19 -4.89
C GLY A 72 15.66 0.18 -5.57
N GLU A 73 14.52 0.52 -6.16
CA GLU A 73 14.29 1.81 -6.80
C GLU A 73 13.80 2.85 -5.79
N LYS A 74 14.49 3.99 -5.71
CA LYS A 74 14.08 5.10 -4.84
C LYS A 74 12.73 5.68 -5.31
N VAL A 75 11.80 5.80 -4.38
CA VAL A 75 10.46 6.31 -4.62
C VAL A 75 10.10 7.43 -3.65
N ASN A 76 9.22 8.33 -4.08
CA ASN A 76 8.60 9.34 -3.22
C ASN A 76 7.14 9.49 -3.65
N PHE A 77 6.26 8.80 -2.97
CA PHE A 77 4.85 8.81 -3.29
C PHE A 77 4.17 10.06 -2.76
N THR A 78 3.45 10.76 -3.63
CA THR A 78 2.64 11.93 -3.31
C THR A 78 1.15 11.65 -3.43
N ASN A 79 0.78 10.48 -3.94
CA ASN A 79 -0.59 9.99 -4.04
C ASN A 79 -0.62 8.45 -4.13
N PRO A 80 -1.74 7.80 -3.74
CA PRO A 80 -1.86 6.34 -3.71
C PRO A 80 -1.69 5.66 -5.07
N ARG A 81 -2.01 6.35 -6.17
CA ARG A 81 -1.88 5.77 -7.50
C ARG A 81 -0.43 5.41 -7.83
N GLN A 82 0.53 6.26 -7.42
CA GLN A 82 1.96 5.98 -7.61
C GLN A 82 2.41 4.74 -6.83
N ALA A 83 1.87 4.52 -5.63
CA ALA A 83 2.15 3.31 -4.84
C ALA A 83 1.57 2.06 -5.54
N ILE A 84 0.34 2.14 -6.04
CA ILE A 84 -0.31 1.06 -6.80
C ILE A 84 0.48 0.71 -8.07
N GLU A 85 1.00 1.70 -8.80
CA GLU A 85 1.83 1.50 -9.99
C GLU A 85 3.16 0.79 -9.66
N LYS A 86 3.62 0.87 -8.40
CA LYS A 86 4.77 0.12 -7.85
C LYS A 86 4.35 -1.17 -7.12
N SER A 87 3.13 -1.67 -7.39
CA SER A 87 2.59 -2.92 -6.81
C SER A 87 2.38 -2.89 -5.29
N ILE A 88 2.21 -1.72 -4.71
CA ILE A 88 1.85 -1.58 -3.30
C ILE A 88 0.34 -1.40 -3.20
N GLY A 89 -0.33 -2.33 -2.52
CA GLY A 89 -1.74 -2.25 -2.16
C GLY A 89 -1.92 -2.10 -0.65
N MET A 90 -2.99 -1.44 -0.23
CA MET A 90 -3.35 -1.30 1.18
C MET A 90 -4.80 -1.70 1.41
N VAL A 91 -5.01 -2.52 2.44
CA VAL A 91 -6.35 -2.82 2.95
C VAL A 91 -6.60 -1.96 4.17
N PHE A 92 -7.63 -1.12 4.11
CA PHE A 92 -7.99 -0.22 5.20
C PHE A 92 -8.82 -0.93 6.26
N GLN A 93 -8.66 -0.53 7.51
CA GLN A 93 -9.41 -1.05 8.64
C GLN A 93 -10.92 -0.76 8.53
N HIS A 94 -11.28 0.34 7.91
CA HIS A 94 -12.68 0.73 7.65
C HIS A 94 -12.93 0.73 6.14
N PHE A 95 -13.99 0.05 5.71
CA PHE A 95 -14.41 0.05 4.32
C PHE A 95 -14.93 1.43 3.92
N MET A 96 -14.22 2.10 3.02
CA MET A 96 -14.60 3.41 2.47
C MET A 96 -15.58 3.21 1.31
N LEU A 97 -16.78 2.67 1.61
CA LEU A 97 -17.82 2.47 0.58
C LEU A 97 -18.59 3.76 0.32
N VAL A 98 -18.81 4.05 -0.95
CA VAL A 98 -19.73 5.11 -1.37
C VAL A 98 -21.15 4.57 -1.25
N LYS A 99 -21.91 5.05 -0.26
CA LYS A 99 -23.23 4.52 0.12
C LYS A 99 -24.28 4.55 -1.00
N ASN A 100 -24.16 5.51 -1.92
CA ASN A 100 -25.10 5.68 -3.04
C ASN A 100 -24.68 4.88 -4.29
N HIS A 101 -23.58 4.15 -4.24
CA HIS A 101 -23.11 3.28 -5.32
C HIS A 101 -23.53 1.84 -5.08
N THR A 102 -23.77 1.12 -6.18
CA THR A 102 -23.93 -0.32 -6.15
C THR A 102 -22.63 -1.02 -5.76
N VAL A 103 -22.70 -2.31 -5.46
CA VAL A 103 -21.49 -3.13 -5.19
C VAL A 103 -20.52 -3.07 -6.36
N ALA A 104 -21.03 -3.24 -7.59
CA ALA A 104 -20.22 -3.20 -8.80
C ALA A 104 -19.51 -1.85 -8.97
N GLU A 105 -20.21 -0.75 -8.79
CA GLU A 105 -19.64 0.59 -8.87
C GLU A 105 -18.59 0.84 -7.80
N ASN A 106 -18.77 0.35 -6.57
CA ASN A 106 -17.76 0.45 -5.53
C ASN A 106 -16.49 -0.37 -5.85
N ILE A 107 -16.61 -1.56 -6.45
CA ILE A 107 -15.48 -2.42 -6.80
C ILE A 107 -14.61 -1.80 -7.91
N ILE A 108 -15.24 -1.14 -8.89
CA ILE A 108 -14.53 -0.54 -10.01
C ILE A 108 -14.10 0.90 -9.78
N LEU A 109 -14.47 1.47 -8.65
CA LEU A 109 -14.13 2.85 -8.32
C LEU A 109 -12.61 3.07 -8.34
N GLY A 110 -12.16 4.03 -9.15
CA GLY A 110 -10.73 4.35 -9.27
C GLY A 110 -9.95 3.50 -10.28
N GLN A 111 -10.57 2.53 -10.95
CA GLN A 111 -9.89 1.79 -12.01
C GLN A 111 -9.60 2.69 -13.23
N PRO A 112 -8.40 2.61 -13.82
CA PRO A 112 -8.06 3.39 -15.01
C PRO A 112 -8.88 2.96 -16.22
N GLY A 113 -9.26 3.90 -17.11
CA GLY A 113 -9.88 3.60 -18.40
C GLY A 113 -11.42 3.52 -18.40
N VAL A 114 -12.08 3.73 -17.27
CA VAL A 114 -13.54 3.62 -17.16
C VAL A 114 -14.23 4.94 -17.55
N VAL A 115 -14.10 5.34 -18.82
CA VAL A 115 -14.86 6.48 -19.37
C VAL A 115 -16.27 6.06 -19.84
N ARG A 116 -16.46 4.78 -20.17
CA ARG A 116 -17.77 4.15 -20.47
C ARG A 116 -17.81 2.78 -19.81
N LEU A 117 -18.57 2.70 -18.73
CA LEU A 117 -18.83 1.45 -18.01
C LEU A 117 -19.65 0.49 -18.88
N ASN A 118 -19.04 -0.59 -19.35
CA ASN A 118 -19.79 -1.76 -19.76
C ASN A 118 -20.15 -2.59 -18.52
N LEU A 119 -21.27 -2.27 -17.90
CA LEU A 119 -21.73 -2.94 -16.67
C LEU A 119 -21.82 -4.47 -16.81
N LYS A 120 -22.06 -5.00 -18.02
CA LYS A 120 -22.11 -6.45 -18.25
C LYS A 120 -20.74 -7.10 -18.06
N GLU A 121 -19.68 -6.50 -18.60
CA GLU A 121 -18.30 -6.99 -18.43
C GLU A 121 -17.86 -6.89 -16.96
N VAL A 122 -18.20 -5.79 -16.31
CA VAL A 122 -17.90 -5.59 -14.88
C VAL A 122 -18.58 -6.67 -14.03
N HIS A 123 -19.88 -6.92 -14.26
CA HIS A 123 -20.61 -7.95 -13.52
C HIS A 123 -20.04 -9.35 -13.76
N GLN A 124 -19.58 -9.64 -15.00
CA GLN A 124 -18.94 -10.92 -15.31
C GLN A 124 -17.60 -11.07 -14.55
N GLN A 125 -16.73 -10.07 -14.60
CA GLN A 125 -15.45 -10.08 -13.87
C GLN A 125 -15.65 -10.21 -12.35
N ILE A 126 -16.63 -9.51 -11.78
CA ILE A 126 -16.97 -9.61 -10.36
C ILE A 126 -17.43 -11.03 -10.02
N ARG A 127 -18.26 -11.65 -10.88
CA ARG A 127 -18.71 -13.03 -10.68
C ARG A 127 -17.54 -14.01 -10.71
N GLU A 128 -16.65 -13.90 -11.69
CA GLU A 128 -15.46 -14.76 -11.80
C GLU A 128 -14.56 -14.65 -10.57
N ILE A 129 -14.38 -13.45 -10.03
CA ILE A 129 -13.64 -13.23 -8.77
C ILE A 129 -14.40 -13.87 -7.60
N SER A 130 -15.71 -13.65 -7.48
CA SER A 130 -16.54 -14.17 -6.38
C SER A 130 -16.66 -15.72 -6.37
N GLU A 131 -16.56 -16.36 -7.55
CA GLU A 131 -16.57 -17.83 -7.66
C GLU A 131 -15.22 -18.45 -7.30
N ARG A 132 -14.14 -17.62 -7.29
CA ARG A 132 -12.79 -18.07 -6.99
C ARG A 132 -12.46 -18.06 -5.49
N TYR A 133 -13.18 -17.27 -4.69
CA TYR A 133 -13.02 -17.09 -3.25
C TYR A 133 -14.32 -17.36 -2.49
#